data_885355da7fe010234d3590135ef21b35
#
_entry.id   885355da7fe010234d3590135ef21b35
#
_cell.length_a   1.000
_cell.length_b   1.000
_cell.length_c   1.000
_cell.angle_alpha   90.00
_cell.angle_beta   90.00
_cell.angle_gamma   90.00
#
_symmetry.space_group_name_H-M   'P 1'
#
loop_
_entity.id
_entity.type
_entity.pdbx_description
1 polymer ?
#
loop_
_entity_poly.entity_id
_entity_poly.type
_entity_poly.pdbx_seq_one_letter_code
_entity_poly.pdbx_strand_id
1 'polypeptide(L)'
;MIILPIMVNAKDITSECKIKVGYYSTKDITDDNFSTFLTKSKNYALNVECEENIKNVYIMYHDHTTKGKILFDNYENVVGQNGYLHELIKVNNNVKTFKIQYEDEFSIADIYIYNDDNLPDMVQDWKNLDTADLMLFTTHADDEQLFFAGLMPTYVDAGKKIQVVYFTRHTNNVLRYHELLNGLWAVGIKYYPVISDFPDAWATTKDGALLNLQNAGFSLEDAIEYEVTQIRKYKPYVVVGHDEKGEYSHGQHMLNTYVLESAYKLAYDKNYTIEGVGYEPWQIQKLYLHLYKENPIVLDYDKPLSTFGGKTAYEVSKIGYSYHLSQQYTWFTDWLNGKNNSFTSATQIKTYSPCEYGLYYSAVGEDEEKNNMFENVKDVKNTKEPIKDDQNQDQNTTVDINNNNSLGSNILLYVAIGIVLVIIIILIISLVR
;
A
#
# COMPACT_ATOMS: atom_id res chain seq x y z
N MET A 1 47.09 -8.91 4.29
CA MET A 1 46.29 -7.99 5.16
C MET A 1 45.20 -7.40 4.28
N ILE A 2 44.01 -7.96 4.31
CA ILE A 2 42.86 -7.45 3.53
C ILE A 2 42.32 -6.30 4.35
N ILE A 3 42.54 -5.07 3.87
CA ILE A 3 41.90 -3.87 4.43
C ILE A 3 40.45 -3.92 3.89
N LEU A 4 39.52 -4.38 4.72
CA LEU A 4 38.10 -4.18 4.45
C LEU A 4 37.85 -2.66 4.44
N PRO A 5 37.24 -2.10 3.40
CA PRO A 5 36.85 -0.69 3.45
C PRO A 5 35.88 -0.52 4.62
N ILE A 6 36.21 0.38 5.54
CA ILE A 6 35.24 0.87 6.51
C ILE A 6 34.21 1.62 5.69
N MET A 7 33.01 1.07 5.55
CA MET A 7 31.87 1.83 5.02
C MET A 7 31.58 2.93 6.03
N VAL A 8 31.98 4.13 5.71
CA VAL A 8 31.57 5.33 6.44
C VAL A 8 30.19 5.69 5.88
N ASN A 9 29.14 5.51 6.67
CA ASN A 9 27.82 6.03 6.31
C ASN A 9 27.88 7.56 6.19
N ALA A 10 27.02 8.13 5.37
CA ALA A 10 26.85 9.58 5.28
C ALA A 10 26.62 10.14 6.67
N LYS A 11 27.34 11.22 6.99
CA LYS A 11 27.13 11.94 8.24
C LYS A 11 25.84 12.75 8.11
N ASP A 12 24.94 12.53 9.05
CA ASP A 12 23.83 13.46 9.28
C ASP A 12 24.40 14.74 9.90
N ILE A 13 24.28 15.84 9.19
CA ILE A 13 24.73 17.16 9.60
C ILE A 13 23.58 18.11 9.98
N THR A 14 22.35 17.60 10.11
CA THR A 14 21.14 18.38 10.37
C THR A 14 21.29 19.28 11.60
N SER A 15 21.83 18.73 12.71
CA SER A 15 22.06 19.46 13.93
C SER A 15 23.17 20.54 13.85
N GLU A 16 24.01 20.48 12.82
CA GLU A 16 25.08 21.45 12.54
C GLU A 16 24.63 22.55 11.59
N CYS A 17 23.40 22.44 11.06
CA CYS A 17 22.81 23.41 10.14
C CYS A 17 21.89 24.40 10.86
N LYS A 18 21.84 25.63 10.37
CA LYS A 18 20.83 26.62 10.77
C LYS A 18 19.60 26.43 9.90
N ILE A 19 18.52 25.91 10.47
CA ILE A 19 17.25 25.72 9.81
C ILE A 19 16.27 26.78 10.30
N LYS A 20 15.60 27.51 9.39
CA LYS A 20 14.68 28.60 9.73
C LYS A 20 13.43 28.58 8.85
N VAL A 21 12.28 28.77 9.48
CA VAL A 21 10.99 29.03 8.82
C VAL A 21 10.40 30.31 9.42
N GLY A 22 10.75 31.47 8.81
CA GLY A 22 10.43 32.77 9.40
C GLY A 22 11.01 32.92 10.80
N TYR A 23 10.15 33.18 11.79
CA TYR A 23 10.50 33.29 13.22
C TYR A 23 10.01 32.09 14.07
N TYR A 24 9.52 31.04 13.42
CA TYR A 24 9.01 29.87 14.12
C TYR A 24 10.13 28.92 14.57
N SER A 25 9.87 28.18 15.63
CA SER A 25 10.73 27.07 16.05
C SER A 25 10.73 25.98 14.97
N THR A 26 11.89 25.43 14.71
CA THR A 26 12.09 24.28 13.81
C THR A 26 12.43 23.00 14.56
N LYS A 27 12.28 22.99 15.90
CA LYS A 27 12.58 21.85 16.72
C LYS A 27 11.73 20.63 16.35
N ASP A 28 10.44 20.85 16.05
CA ASP A 28 9.47 19.80 15.70
C ASP A 28 9.69 19.17 14.30
N ILE A 29 10.68 19.67 13.54
CA ILE A 29 11.07 19.11 12.23
C ILE A 29 12.54 18.65 12.23
N THR A 30 13.15 18.49 13.42
CA THR A 30 14.53 18.02 13.59
C THR A 30 14.67 17.19 14.88
N ASP A 31 13.64 16.49 15.30
CA ASP A 31 13.60 15.75 16.57
C ASP A 31 13.45 14.23 16.39
N ASP A 32 13.61 13.73 15.17
CA ASP A 32 13.50 12.31 14.80
C ASP A 32 12.12 11.70 15.15
N ASN A 33 11.07 12.53 15.10
CA ASN A 33 9.73 12.13 15.52
C ASN A 33 8.66 12.57 14.52
N PHE A 34 8.31 11.74 13.58
CA PHE A 34 7.31 12.05 12.56
C PHE A 34 5.86 12.26 13.09
N SER A 35 5.65 12.17 14.42
CA SER A 35 4.39 12.57 15.05
C SER A 35 4.33 14.05 15.44
N THR A 36 5.48 14.74 15.48
CA THR A 36 5.59 16.19 15.59
C THR A 36 5.77 16.79 14.20
N PHE A 37 5.32 18.03 14.00
CA PHE A 37 5.39 18.65 12.67
C PHE A 37 5.23 20.17 12.71
N LEU A 38 5.63 20.81 11.63
CA LEU A 38 5.46 22.25 11.42
C LEU A 38 4.61 22.51 10.18
N THR A 39 3.43 23.09 10.36
CA THR A 39 2.57 23.55 9.25
C THR A 39 2.68 25.05 9.04
N LYS A 40 2.95 25.48 7.81
CA LYS A 40 3.05 26.90 7.42
C LYS A 40 2.46 27.14 6.04
N SER A 41 1.89 28.35 5.88
CA SER A 41 1.40 28.79 4.58
C SER A 41 2.56 29.07 3.60
N LYS A 42 2.27 29.11 2.31
CA LYS A 42 3.22 29.37 1.22
C LYS A 42 4.02 30.68 1.34
N ASN A 43 3.59 31.58 2.21
CA ASN A 43 4.31 32.83 2.43
C ASN A 43 5.62 32.65 3.21
N TYR A 44 5.81 31.46 3.81
CA TYR A 44 7.02 31.10 4.53
C TYR A 44 7.86 30.17 3.68
N ALA A 45 9.17 30.37 3.76
CA ALA A 45 10.14 29.46 3.15
C ALA A 45 10.96 28.80 4.23
N LEU A 46 11.33 27.53 4.00
CA LEU A 46 12.33 26.84 4.80
C LEU A 46 13.71 27.23 4.25
N ASN A 47 14.56 27.83 5.10
CA ASN A 47 15.90 28.25 4.74
C ASN A 47 16.91 27.45 5.56
N VAL A 48 17.93 26.94 4.89
CA VAL A 48 18.98 26.11 5.48
C VAL A 48 20.34 26.66 5.15
N GLU A 49 21.22 26.73 6.15
CA GLU A 49 22.62 27.12 6.06
C GLU A 49 23.47 26.16 6.89
N CYS A 50 24.41 25.46 6.25
CA CYS A 50 25.31 24.50 6.89
C CYS A 50 26.78 24.93 6.74
N GLU A 51 27.65 24.48 7.65
CA GLU A 51 29.11 24.70 7.55
C GLU A 51 29.73 23.74 6.56
N GLU A 52 29.23 22.50 6.47
CA GLU A 52 29.67 21.47 5.53
C GLU A 52 28.86 21.51 4.23
N ASN A 53 29.40 20.87 3.19
CA ASN A 53 28.69 20.70 1.91
C ASN A 53 27.53 19.73 2.07
N ILE A 54 26.38 20.09 1.52
CA ILE A 54 25.18 19.30 1.47
C ILE A 54 25.23 18.42 0.21
N LYS A 55 24.96 17.12 0.36
CA LYS A 55 24.86 16.16 -0.74
C LYS A 55 23.44 15.65 -0.94
N ASN A 56 22.71 15.49 0.15
CA ASN A 56 21.34 15.00 0.12
C ASN A 56 20.48 15.72 1.15
N VAL A 57 19.23 15.97 0.79
CA VAL A 57 18.18 16.46 1.69
C VAL A 57 17.07 15.43 1.68
N TYR A 58 16.65 14.96 2.85
CA TYR A 58 15.55 14.02 3.01
C TYR A 58 14.43 14.70 3.78
N ILE A 59 13.25 14.78 3.19
CA ILE A 59 12.08 15.44 3.76
C ILE A 59 11.03 14.39 4.06
N MET A 60 10.51 14.41 5.29
CA MET A 60 9.33 13.66 5.69
C MET A 60 8.17 14.67 5.84
N TYR A 61 7.21 14.63 4.92
CA TYR A 61 5.97 15.40 5.03
C TYR A 61 5.05 14.74 6.06
N HIS A 62 4.20 15.51 6.73
CA HIS A 62 3.35 14.99 7.80
C HIS A 62 2.24 14.07 7.29
N ASP A 63 1.34 14.58 6.47
CA ASP A 63 0.13 13.88 6.03
C ASP A 63 -0.11 13.96 4.51
N HIS A 64 0.46 14.95 3.87
CA HIS A 64 0.40 15.14 2.43
C HIS A 64 1.63 15.93 1.95
N THR A 65 1.95 15.78 0.68
CA THR A 65 3.04 16.52 0.05
C THR A 65 2.50 17.80 -0.57
N THR A 66 3.29 18.85 -0.50
CA THR A 66 3.02 20.11 -1.19
C THR A 66 4.09 20.35 -2.25
N LYS A 67 3.67 20.67 -3.46
CA LYS A 67 4.61 21.06 -4.53
C LYS A 67 5.35 22.34 -4.19
N GLY A 68 6.61 22.39 -4.60
CA GLY A 68 7.44 23.55 -4.38
C GLY A 68 8.75 23.47 -5.15
N LYS A 69 9.64 24.38 -4.83
CA LYS A 69 10.98 24.47 -5.38
C LYS A 69 12.00 24.51 -4.26
N ILE A 70 13.06 23.71 -4.39
CA ILE A 70 14.28 23.89 -3.63
C ILE A 70 15.26 24.70 -4.47
N LEU A 71 15.67 25.83 -3.95
CA LEU A 71 16.49 26.84 -4.61
C LEU A 71 17.90 26.77 -4.03
N PHE A 72 18.87 26.58 -4.88
CA PHE A 72 20.30 26.66 -4.61
C PHE A 72 20.87 27.91 -5.29
N ASP A 73 22.10 28.30 -5.00
CA ASP A 73 22.68 29.54 -5.54
C ASP A 73 22.62 29.63 -7.07
N ASN A 74 22.81 28.50 -7.79
CA ASN A 74 22.94 28.50 -9.25
C ASN A 74 21.94 27.59 -9.98
N TYR A 75 21.04 26.91 -9.28
CA TYR A 75 20.03 26.02 -9.88
C TYR A 75 18.86 25.79 -8.92
N GLU A 76 17.78 25.22 -9.44
CA GLU A 76 16.61 24.82 -8.67
C GLU A 76 16.18 23.40 -9.05
N ASN A 77 15.53 22.71 -8.10
CA ASN A 77 14.83 21.44 -8.32
C ASN A 77 13.38 21.58 -7.84
N VAL A 78 12.51 20.72 -8.36
CA VAL A 78 11.12 20.62 -7.88
C VAL A 78 11.08 19.64 -6.70
N VAL A 79 10.27 19.96 -5.68
CA VAL A 79 9.98 19.08 -4.53
C VAL A 79 8.47 18.82 -4.44
N GLY A 80 8.09 17.71 -3.81
CA GLY A 80 6.68 17.34 -3.61
C GLY A 80 5.93 16.95 -4.89
N GLN A 81 6.61 16.87 -6.05
CA GLN A 81 5.99 16.64 -7.35
C GLN A 81 5.36 15.24 -7.47
N ASN A 82 6.00 14.24 -6.87
CA ASN A 82 5.60 12.83 -7.01
C ASN A 82 4.57 12.38 -5.97
N GLY A 83 4.25 13.21 -4.99
CA GLY A 83 3.34 12.86 -3.92
C GLY A 83 3.95 11.94 -2.85
N TYR A 84 5.28 11.83 -2.77
CA TYR A 84 5.94 10.96 -1.79
C TYR A 84 6.01 11.65 -0.43
N LEU A 85 5.43 11.05 0.61
CA LEU A 85 5.54 11.56 1.98
C LEU A 85 6.99 11.55 2.50
N HIS A 86 7.82 10.66 1.98
CA HIS A 86 9.24 10.60 2.24
C HIS A 86 9.98 10.88 0.93
N GLU A 87 10.64 12.01 0.83
CA GLU A 87 11.25 12.47 -0.41
C GLU A 87 12.76 12.70 -0.24
N LEU A 88 13.55 12.02 -1.05
CA LEU A 88 15.00 12.21 -1.14
C LEU A 88 15.35 13.15 -2.29
N ILE A 89 16.06 14.23 -1.99
CA ILE A 89 16.53 15.22 -2.94
C ILE A 89 18.04 15.15 -3.01
N LYS A 90 18.57 14.71 -4.16
CA LYS A 90 20.02 14.69 -4.42
C LYS A 90 20.49 16.09 -4.82
N VAL A 91 21.55 16.55 -4.17
CA VAL A 91 22.11 17.88 -4.37
C VAL A 91 23.35 17.79 -5.23
N ASN A 92 23.32 18.46 -6.37
CA ASN A 92 24.46 18.57 -7.25
C ASN A 92 25.38 19.70 -6.79
N ASN A 93 26.68 19.55 -7.00
CA ASN A 93 27.70 20.53 -6.64
C ASN A 93 27.95 20.69 -5.12
N ASN A 94 28.89 21.57 -4.80
CA ASN A 94 29.24 21.90 -3.41
C ASN A 94 28.33 23.01 -2.93
N VAL A 95 27.23 22.65 -2.30
CA VAL A 95 26.21 23.55 -1.79
C VAL A 95 26.22 23.55 -0.27
N LYS A 96 26.13 24.73 0.34
CA LYS A 96 26.03 24.90 1.80
C LYS A 96 24.71 25.52 2.23
N THR A 97 23.97 26.08 1.28
CA THR A 97 22.71 26.79 1.54
C THR A 97 21.65 26.37 0.56
N PHE A 98 20.42 26.28 1.03
CA PHE A 98 19.27 26.19 0.15
C PHE A 98 18.03 26.82 0.79
N LYS A 99 17.05 27.08 -0.07
CA LYS A 99 15.73 27.58 0.34
C LYS A 99 14.66 26.72 -0.32
N ILE A 100 13.68 26.22 0.47
CA ILE A 100 12.48 25.59 -0.08
C ILE A 100 11.33 26.57 -0.01
N GLN A 101 10.64 26.73 -1.15
CA GLN A 101 9.46 27.57 -1.28
C GLN A 101 8.33 26.71 -1.87
N TYR A 102 7.28 26.53 -1.09
CA TYR A 102 6.12 25.74 -1.48
C TYR A 102 5.08 26.63 -2.20
N GLU A 103 4.28 25.99 -3.07
CA GLU A 103 3.22 26.65 -3.85
C GLU A 103 1.95 26.87 -3.03
N ASP A 104 1.77 26.12 -1.93
CA ASP A 104 0.64 26.21 -1.01
C ASP A 104 1.07 26.02 0.46
N GLU A 105 0.12 25.79 1.36
CA GLU A 105 0.40 25.37 2.74
C GLU A 105 1.18 24.05 2.72
N PHE A 106 2.19 23.94 3.57
CA PHE A 106 3.02 22.75 3.71
C PHE A 106 3.11 22.30 5.16
N SER A 107 3.23 20.99 5.34
CA SER A 107 3.38 20.37 6.64
C SER A 107 4.55 19.37 6.61
N ILE A 108 5.62 19.69 7.33
CA ILE A 108 6.84 18.87 7.41
C ILE A 108 6.89 18.23 8.80
N ALA A 109 7.08 16.91 8.84
CA ALA A 109 7.33 16.16 10.06
C ALA A 109 8.81 16.20 10.43
N ASP A 110 9.70 15.83 9.49
CA ASP A 110 11.15 15.86 9.72
C ASP A 110 11.91 16.28 8.46
N ILE A 111 13.13 16.80 8.67
CA ILE A 111 14.11 17.05 7.62
C ILE A 111 15.49 16.58 8.07
N TYR A 112 16.18 15.85 7.18
CA TYR A 112 17.54 15.39 7.40
C TYR A 112 18.46 15.90 6.30
N ILE A 113 19.68 16.26 6.65
CA ILE A 113 20.68 16.82 5.75
C ILE A 113 21.95 15.99 5.84
N TYR A 114 22.38 15.46 4.72
CA TYR A 114 23.54 14.57 4.62
C TYR A 114 24.66 15.19 3.78
N ASN A 115 25.91 14.95 4.22
CA ASN A 115 27.10 15.45 3.54
C ASN A 115 27.76 14.44 2.59
N ASP A 116 27.20 13.23 2.44
CA ASP A 116 27.72 12.14 1.64
C ASP A 116 26.57 11.40 0.92
N ASP A 117 26.91 10.58 -0.08
CA ASP A 117 25.97 9.79 -0.87
C ASP A 117 25.74 8.37 -0.31
N ASN A 118 26.54 7.92 0.68
CA ASN A 118 26.37 6.62 1.34
C ASN A 118 25.33 6.71 2.48
N LEU A 119 24.06 6.91 2.11
CA LEU A 119 22.96 7.22 3.00
C LEU A 119 22.62 6.07 3.95
N PRO A 120 22.08 6.36 5.17
CA PRO A 120 21.53 5.36 6.08
C PRO A 120 20.39 4.56 5.42
N ASP A 121 20.21 3.31 5.84
CA ASP A 121 19.18 2.40 5.32
C ASP A 121 17.74 2.94 5.47
N MET A 122 17.51 3.83 6.43
CA MET A 122 16.20 4.46 6.65
C MET A 122 15.82 5.49 5.59
N VAL A 123 16.79 6.00 4.82
CA VAL A 123 16.53 7.01 3.78
C VAL A 123 15.94 6.34 2.56
N GLN A 124 14.73 6.75 2.20
CA GLN A 124 13.90 6.12 1.19
C GLN A 124 13.98 6.90 -0.14
N ASP A 125 14.62 6.30 -1.15
CA ASP A 125 14.67 6.82 -2.54
C ASP A 125 13.54 6.20 -3.36
N TRP A 126 12.30 6.61 -3.09
CA TRP A 126 11.10 6.09 -3.76
C TRP A 126 11.12 6.38 -5.26
N LYS A 127 10.52 5.47 -6.01
CA LYS A 127 10.39 5.56 -7.47
C LYS A 127 8.96 5.29 -7.91
N ASN A 128 8.58 5.87 -9.04
CA ASN A 128 7.38 5.46 -9.75
C ASN A 128 7.66 4.17 -10.52
N LEU A 129 6.66 3.33 -10.65
CA LEU A 129 6.73 2.11 -11.44
C LEU A 129 5.90 2.26 -12.72
N ASP A 130 6.47 1.91 -13.86
CA ASP A 130 5.76 1.89 -15.13
C ASP A 130 4.99 0.58 -15.34
N THR A 131 5.64 -0.55 -15.01
CA THR A 131 5.03 -1.89 -15.11
C THR A 131 5.50 -2.80 -13.98
N ALA A 132 4.58 -3.53 -13.36
CA ALA A 132 4.85 -4.49 -12.30
C ALA A 132 4.98 -5.93 -12.84
N ASP A 133 5.78 -6.77 -12.18
CA ASP A 133 5.74 -8.22 -12.38
C ASP A 133 4.68 -8.85 -11.47
N LEU A 134 4.63 -8.41 -10.21
CA LEU A 134 3.65 -8.81 -9.21
C LEU A 134 2.93 -7.56 -8.69
N MET A 135 1.61 -7.67 -8.49
CA MET A 135 0.80 -6.68 -7.81
C MET A 135 0.13 -7.32 -6.60
N LEU A 136 0.34 -6.74 -5.43
CA LEU A 136 -0.32 -7.13 -4.19
C LEU A 136 -1.44 -6.15 -3.89
N PHE A 137 -2.69 -6.63 -3.87
CA PHE A 137 -3.83 -5.91 -3.34
C PHE A 137 -4.01 -6.27 -1.87
N THR A 138 -3.70 -5.33 -1.01
CA THR A 138 -3.84 -5.45 0.44
C THR A 138 -4.86 -4.44 0.95
N THR A 139 -5.38 -4.61 2.15
CA THR A 139 -6.48 -3.75 2.63
C THR A 139 -5.97 -2.65 3.54
N HIS A 140 -5.34 -2.98 4.68
CA HIS A 140 -4.88 -2.00 5.66
C HIS A 140 -3.36 -1.92 5.69
N ALA A 141 -2.84 -0.83 6.22
CA ALA A 141 -1.41 -0.70 6.49
C ALA A 141 -1.04 -1.60 7.67
N ASP A 142 -0.41 -2.71 7.42
CA ASP A 142 0.11 -3.81 8.22
C ASP A 142 -0.23 -5.20 7.64
N ASP A 143 -1.35 -5.35 6.94
CA ASP A 143 -1.77 -6.62 6.32
C ASP A 143 -0.67 -7.21 5.41
N GLU A 144 0.06 -6.34 4.70
CA GLU A 144 1.14 -6.72 3.78
C GLU A 144 2.32 -7.40 4.51
N GLN A 145 2.49 -7.14 5.81
CA GLN A 145 3.50 -7.75 6.66
C GLN A 145 2.93 -8.90 7.50
N LEU A 146 1.62 -8.95 7.66
CA LEU A 146 0.90 -9.98 8.40
C LEU A 146 0.52 -11.15 7.49
N PHE A 147 -0.54 -11.01 6.72
CA PHE A 147 -1.14 -12.11 5.95
C PHE A 147 -0.35 -12.44 4.68
N PHE A 148 0.47 -11.51 4.21
CA PHE A 148 1.38 -11.69 3.06
C PHE A 148 2.85 -11.71 3.49
N ALA A 149 3.12 -11.98 4.77
CA ALA A 149 4.47 -12.04 5.31
C ALA A 149 5.35 -13.01 4.52
N GLY A 150 6.51 -12.52 4.05
CA GLY A 150 7.45 -13.29 3.25
C GLY A 150 7.27 -13.16 1.73
N LEU A 151 6.08 -12.77 1.26
CA LEU A 151 5.80 -12.63 -0.18
C LEU A 151 6.71 -11.59 -0.84
N MET A 152 6.70 -10.36 -0.31
CA MET A 152 7.46 -9.27 -0.90
C MET A 152 8.98 -9.53 -0.91
N PRO A 153 9.64 -9.83 0.23
CA PRO A 153 11.08 -10.05 0.21
C PRO A 153 11.49 -11.24 -0.65
N THR A 154 10.66 -12.31 -0.75
CA THR A 154 10.93 -13.45 -1.64
C THR A 154 11.02 -13.00 -3.09
N TYR A 155 10.06 -12.24 -3.56
CA TYR A 155 10.03 -11.81 -4.97
C TYR A 155 10.93 -10.61 -5.26
N VAL A 156 11.24 -9.78 -4.27
CA VAL A 156 12.32 -8.78 -4.37
C VAL A 156 13.68 -9.46 -4.57
N ASP A 157 14.01 -10.50 -3.80
CA ASP A 157 15.24 -11.28 -3.95
C ASP A 157 15.30 -11.99 -5.31
N ALA A 158 14.15 -12.41 -5.84
CA ALA A 158 14.03 -12.95 -7.20
C ALA A 158 14.05 -11.88 -8.31
N GLY A 159 14.33 -10.61 -7.98
CA GLY A 159 14.44 -9.50 -8.93
C GLY A 159 13.12 -9.04 -9.54
N LYS A 160 11.97 -9.38 -8.94
CA LYS A 160 10.66 -8.98 -9.43
C LYS A 160 10.30 -7.55 -9.02
N LYS A 161 9.64 -6.82 -9.92
CA LYS A 161 9.09 -5.50 -9.66
C LYS A 161 7.70 -5.66 -9.04
N ILE A 162 7.55 -5.20 -7.80
CA ILE A 162 6.31 -5.36 -7.03
C ILE A 162 5.65 -4.00 -6.86
N GLN A 163 4.36 -3.92 -7.19
CA GLN A 163 3.49 -2.79 -6.84
C GLN A 163 2.54 -3.22 -5.73
N VAL A 164 2.55 -2.50 -4.61
CA VAL A 164 1.59 -2.69 -3.53
C VAL A 164 0.46 -1.68 -3.68
N VAL A 165 -0.77 -2.15 -3.56
CA VAL A 165 -2.01 -1.36 -3.70
C VAL A 165 -2.85 -1.58 -2.45
N TYR A 166 -3.16 -0.49 -1.74
CA TYR A 166 -3.97 -0.50 -0.52
C TYR A 166 -5.42 -0.10 -0.82
N PHE A 167 -6.34 -0.89 -0.28
CA PHE A 167 -7.77 -0.67 -0.47
C PHE A 167 -8.33 0.40 0.46
N THR A 168 -7.69 0.68 1.60
CA THR A 168 -8.19 1.67 2.57
C THR A 168 -7.20 2.78 2.85
N ARG A 169 -7.74 3.94 3.27
CA ARG A 169 -6.99 5.11 3.71
C ARG A 169 -7.19 5.34 5.20
N HIS A 170 -6.10 5.47 5.94
CA HIS A 170 -6.10 5.73 7.39
C HIS A 170 -6.19 7.23 7.72
N THR A 171 -7.28 7.89 7.36
CA THR A 171 -7.45 9.34 7.56
C THR A 171 -7.41 9.78 9.02
N ASN A 172 -7.77 8.90 9.94
CA ASN A 172 -7.82 9.18 11.38
C ASN A 172 -6.47 8.95 12.08
N ASN A 173 -5.49 8.36 11.40
CA ASN A 173 -4.16 8.09 11.95
C ASN A 173 -3.10 8.16 10.84
N VAL A 174 -2.64 9.36 10.54
CA VAL A 174 -1.65 9.62 9.50
C VAL A 174 -0.29 8.98 9.78
N LEU A 175 0.02 8.66 11.03
CA LEU A 175 1.27 7.97 11.40
C LEU A 175 1.37 6.60 10.74
N ARG A 176 0.24 5.94 10.48
CA ARG A 176 0.21 4.66 9.78
C ARG A 176 0.77 4.71 8.35
N TYR A 177 0.76 5.89 7.70
CA TYR A 177 1.42 6.04 6.39
C TYR A 177 2.94 6.00 6.51
N HIS A 178 3.50 6.65 7.54
CA HIS A 178 4.94 6.58 7.81
C HIS A 178 5.37 5.16 8.19
N GLU A 179 4.58 4.51 9.04
CA GLU A 179 4.79 3.12 9.44
C GLU A 179 4.80 2.18 8.22
N LEU A 180 3.80 2.31 7.34
CA LEU A 180 3.66 1.57 6.09
C LEU A 180 4.88 1.79 5.17
N LEU A 181 5.28 3.03 4.94
CA LEU A 181 6.42 3.35 4.08
C LEU A 181 7.73 2.78 4.64
N ASN A 182 7.94 2.88 5.95
CA ASN A 182 9.10 2.31 6.62
C ASN A 182 9.10 0.78 6.53
N GLY A 183 7.95 0.13 6.74
CA GLY A 183 7.78 -1.32 6.64
C GLY A 183 8.03 -1.83 5.22
N LEU A 184 7.44 -1.20 4.20
CA LEU A 184 7.67 -1.54 2.80
C LEU A 184 9.13 -1.37 2.39
N TRP A 185 9.77 -0.27 2.80
CA TRP A 185 11.16 -0.02 2.50
C TRP A 185 12.08 -1.08 3.10
N ALA A 186 11.82 -1.49 4.33
CA ALA A 186 12.58 -2.51 5.05
C ALA A 186 12.51 -3.90 4.38
N VAL A 187 11.40 -4.22 3.71
CA VAL A 187 11.24 -5.48 2.97
C VAL A 187 11.66 -5.36 1.49
N GLY A 188 12.33 -4.26 1.14
CA GLY A 188 12.97 -4.07 -0.17
C GLY A 188 12.08 -3.47 -1.25
N ILE A 189 10.85 -3.07 -0.94
CA ILE A 189 9.98 -2.33 -1.90
C ILE A 189 10.58 -0.95 -2.14
N LYS A 190 10.78 -0.61 -3.43
CA LYS A 190 11.36 0.66 -3.88
C LYS A 190 10.39 1.49 -4.73
N TYR A 191 9.22 0.94 -5.00
CA TYR A 191 8.17 1.62 -5.76
C TYR A 191 7.09 2.10 -4.81
N TYR A 192 6.77 3.40 -4.91
CA TYR A 192 5.83 4.03 -3.99
C TYR A 192 4.46 3.33 -4.06
N PRO A 193 3.85 2.98 -2.92
CA PRO A 193 2.56 2.28 -2.90
C PRO A 193 1.44 3.16 -3.46
N VAL A 194 0.37 2.50 -3.93
CA VAL A 194 -0.89 3.19 -4.25
C VAL A 194 -1.86 2.99 -3.10
N ILE A 195 -2.47 4.05 -2.65
CA ILE A 195 -3.45 4.03 -1.55
C ILE A 195 -4.73 4.67 -2.07
N SER A 196 -5.87 4.00 -1.90
CA SER A 196 -7.17 4.55 -2.29
C SER A 196 -7.61 5.68 -1.36
N ASP A 197 -8.74 6.31 -1.69
CA ASP A 197 -9.43 7.24 -0.79
C ASP A 197 -10.56 6.57 0.01
N PHE A 198 -10.70 5.23 -0.07
CA PHE A 198 -11.75 4.50 0.63
C PHE A 198 -11.49 4.46 2.13
N PRO A 199 -12.55 4.60 2.97
CA PRO A 199 -12.38 4.70 4.40
C PRO A 199 -11.93 3.38 5.03
N ASP A 200 -11.07 3.46 6.04
CA ASP A 200 -10.84 2.37 6.99
C ASP A 200 -12.01 2.35 7.98
N ALA A 201 -12.90 1.35 7.83
CA ALA A 201 -14.10 1.22 8.65
C ALA A 201 -14.40 -0.26 8.95
N TRP A 202 -14.33 -0.62 10.23
CA TRP A 202 -14.54 -1.99 10.68
C TRP A 202 -15.91 -2.56 10.27
N ALA A 203 -15.90 -3.77 9.75
CA ALA A 203 -17.07 -4.61 9.48
C ALA A 203 -16.70 -6.09 9.64
N THR A 204 -17.67 -6.93 9.96
CA THR A 204 -17.49 -8.40 10.08
C THR A 204 -18.07 -9.17 8.89
N THR A 205 -18.59 -8.46 7.90
CA THR A 205 -19.15 -9.02 6.68
C THR A 205 -18.82 -8.14 5.48
N LYS A 206 -18.77 -8.74 4.30
CA LYS A 206 -18.62 -8.01 3.03
C LYS A 206 -19.69 -6.93 2.86
N ASP A 207 -20.95 -7.27 3.12
CA ASP A 207 -22.07 -6.33 2.94
C ASP A 207 -22.00 -5.17 3.93
N GLY A 208 -21.52 -5.42 5.16
CA GLY A 208 -21.25 -4.36 6.13
C GLY A 208 -20.12 -3.44 5.69
N ALA A 209 -19.07 -3.99 5.13
CA ALA A 209 -17.96 -3.19 4.56
C ALA A 209 -18.43 -2.36 3.34
N LEU A 210 -19.25 -2.95 2.47
CA LEU A 210 -19.85 -2.23 1.33
C LEU A 210 -20.76 -1.09 1.81
N LEU A 211 -21.56 -1.31 2.85
CA LEU A 211 -22.39 -0.25 3.43
C LEU A 211 -21.53 0.89 4.00
N ASN A 212 -20.41 0.57 4.66
CA ASN A 212 -19.48 1.59 5.15
C ASN A 212 -18.86 2.40 4.00
N LEU A 213 -18.48 1.73 2.91
CA LEU A 213 -17.99 2.37 1.70
C LEU A 213 -19.04 3.33 1.11
N GLN A 214 -20.30 2.88 0.99
CA GLN A 214 -21.42 3.68 0.48
C GLN A 214 -21.73 4.87 1.38
N ASN A 215 -21.69 4.71 2.69
CA ASN A 215 -21.89 5.80 3.66
C ASN A 215 -20.81 6.89 3.57
N ALA A 216 -19.61 6.53 3.09
CA ALA A 216 -18.53 7.47 2.81
C ALA A 216 -18.64 8.14 1.43
N GLY A 217 -19.67 7.80 0.64
CA GLY A 217 -19.93 8.41 -0.66
C GLY A 217 -19.36 7.67 -1.86
N PHE A 218 -18.83 6.46 -1.67
CA PHE A 218 -18.29 5.62 -2.74
C PHE A 218 -19.23 4.47 -3.06
N SER A 219 -19.26 4.04 -4.30
CA SER A 219 -20.02 2.88 -4.78
C SER A 219 -19.13 1.63 -4.87
N LEU A 220 -19.75 0.47 -5.07
CA LEU A 220 -19.03 -0.75 -5.45
C LEU A 220 -18.30 -0.57 -6.78
N GLU A 221 -18.90 0.15 -7.72
CA GLU A 221 -18.30 0.44 -9.03
C GLU A 221 -17.04 1.27 -8.88
N ASP A 222 -17.01 2.30 -8.01
CA ASP A 222 -15.80 3.08 -7.73
C ASP A 222 -14.65 2.19 -7.23
N ALA A 223 -14.96 1.19 -6.41
CA ALA A 223 -13.97 0.24 -5.92
C ALA A 223 -13.46 -0.68 -7.05
N ILE A 224 -14.35 -1.16 -7.92
CA ILE A 224 -13.98 -1.97 -9.09
C ILE A 224 -13.13 -1.15 -10.06
N GLU A 225 -13.57 0.07 -10.40
CA GLU A 225 -12.82 0.98 -11.28
C GLU A 225 -11.43 1.32 -10.74
N TYR A 226 -11.32 1.50 -9.42
CA TYR A 226 -10.03 1.70 -8.77
C TYR A 226 -9.05 0.55 -9.06
N GLU A 227 -9.44 -0.70 -8.81
CA GLU A 227 -8.56 -1.85 -9.02
C GLU A 227 -8.31 -2.15 -10.51
N VAL A 228 -9.33 -2.03 -11.38
CA VAL A 228 -9.17 -2.12 -12.83
C VAL A 228 -8.13 -1.12 -13.32
N THR A 229 -8.21 0.11 -12.82
CA THR A 229 -7.27 1.18 -13.17
C THR A 229 -5.84 0.80 -12.79
N GLN A 230 -5.62 0.24 -11.59
CA GLN A 230 -4.28 -0.17 -11.17
C GLN A 230 -3.76 -1.35 -12.01
N ILE A 231 -4.59 -2.36 -12.29
CA ILE A 231 -4.21 -3.50 -13.13
C ILE A 231 -3.82 -3.01 -14.54
N ARG A 232 -4.62 -2.16 -15.17
CA ARG A 232 -4.32 -1.62 -16.50
C ARG A 232 -3.10 -0.72 -16.54
N LYS A 233 -2.92 0.10 -15.50
CA LYS A 233 -1.79 1.01 -15.36
C LYS A 233 -0.47 0.26 -15.24
N TYR A 234 -0.39 -0.66 -14.31
CA TYR A 234 0.88 -1.34 -13.98
C TYR A 234 1.10 -2.66 -14.71
N LYS A 235 0.08 -3.20 -15.38
CA LYS A 235 0.18 -4.40 -16.23
C LYS A 235 0.89 -5.58 -15.55
N PRO A 236 0.47 -6.01 -14.35
CA PRO A 236 1.12 -7.11 -13.64
C PRO A 236 0.93 -8.44 -14.37
N TYR A 237 1.91 -9.34 -14.22
CA TYR A 237 1.74 -10.74 -14.64
C TYR A 237 0.98 -11.54 -13.58
N VAL A 238 1.37 -11.36 -12.33
CA VAL A 238 0.82 -12.05 -11.16
C VAL A 238 0.12 -11.03 -10.27
N VAL A 239 -1.09 -11.36 -9.83
CA VAL A 239 -1.86 -10.59 -8.86
C VAL A 239 -2.11 -11.45 -7.64
N VAL A 240 -2.05 -10.85 -6.45
CA VAL A 240 -2.28 -11.51 -5.17
C VAL A 240 -3.28 -10.69 -4.36
N GLY A 241 -4.26 -11.35 -3.73
CA GLY A 241 -5.28 -10.75 -2.88
C GLY A 241 -5.55 -11.55 -1.61
N HIS A 242 -6.43 -11.02 -0.77
CA HIS A 242 -6.85 -11.61 0.52
C HIS A 242 -7.66 -12.90 0.37
N ASP A 243 -7.98 -13.53 1.49
CA ASP A 243 -8.95 -14.64 1.58
C ASP A 243 -10.37 -14.14 1.28
N GLU A 244 -11.14 -14.87 0.48
CA GLU A 244 -12.56 -14.59 0.18
C GLU A 244 -13.42 -14.48 1.45
N LYS A 245 -13.04 -15.16 2.52
CA LYS A 245 -13.73 -15.13 3.83
C LYS A 245 -13.21 -14.02 4.74
N GLY A 246 -12.19 -13.30 4.30
CA GLY A 246 -11.44 -12.34 5.06
C GLY A 246 -10.70 -12.97 6.24
N GLU A 247 -9.45 -12.69 6.42
CA GLU A 247 -8.69 -13.12 7.59
C GLU A 247 -9.41 -12.60 8.84
N TYR A 248 -9.52 -13.43 9.87
CA TYR A 248 -10.29 -13.19 11.11
C TYR A 248 -11.70 -12.58 10.91
N SER A 249 -12.34 -12.91 9.78
CA SER A 249 -13.68 -12.41 9.39
C SER A 249 -13.73 -10.89 9.22
N HIS A 250 -12.67 -10.28 8.71
CA HIS A 250 -12.65 -8.85 8.41
C HIS A 250 -13.42 -8.54 7.13
N GLY A 251 -14.52 -7.79 7.25
CA GLY A 251 -15.41 -7.49 6.13
C GLY A 251 -14.75 -6.71 5.00
N GLN A 252 -13.78 -5.82 5.30
CA GLN A 252 -13.09 -5.07 4.26
C GLN A 252 -12.11 -5.96 3.47
N HIS A 253 -11.50 -7.01 4.07
CA HIS A 253 -10.74 -8.00 3.32
C HIS A 253 -11.64 -8.77 2.35
N MET A 254 -12.84 -9.20 2.83
CA MET A 254 -13.84 -9.84 1.97
C MET A 254 -14.28 -8.95 0.81
N LEU A 255 -14.48 -7.65 1.07
CA LEU A 255 -14.89 -6.69 0.05
C LEU A 255 -13.77 -6.47 -0.98
N ASN A 256 -12.54 -6.29 -0.53
CA ASN A 256 -11.36 -6.12 -1.38
C ASN A 256 -11.22 -7.32 -2.34
N THR A 257 -11.27 -8.56 -1.81
CA THR A 257 -11.22 -9.78 -2.64
C THR A 257 -12.38 -9.85 -3.63
N TYR A 258 -13.62 -9.55 -3.19
CA TYR A 258 -14.79 -9.54 -4.07
C TYR A 258 -14.67 -8.52 -5.21
N VAL A 259 -14.11 -7.36 -4.93
CA VAL A 259 -13.81 -6.33 -5.94
C VAL A 259 -12.76 -6.86 -6.92
N LEU A 260 -11.68 -7.48 -6.41
CA LEU A 260 -10.59 -8.01 -7.21
C LEU A 260 -11.03 -9.13 -8.18
N GLU A 261 -11.96 -9.99 -7.73
CA GLU A 261 -12.56 -11.06 -8.56
C GLU A 261 -13.35 -10.52 -9.77
N SER A 262 -13.84 -9.30 -9.68
CA SER A 262 -14.47 -8.59 -10.79
C SER A 262 -13.43 -7.81 -11.60
N ALA A 263 -12.55 -7.11 -10.92
CA ALA A 263 -11.59 -6.20 -11.51
C ALA A 263 -10.62 -6.88 -12.48
N TYR A 264 -10.11 -8.09 -12.18
CA TYR A 264 -9.17 -8.75 -13.10
C TYR A 264 -9.81 -9.11 -14.44
N LYS A 265 -11.12 -9.48 -14.46
CA LYS A 265 -11.87 -9.77 -15.68
C LYS A 265 -12.11 -8.51 -16.49
N LEU A 266 -12.60 -7.47 -15.82
CA LEU A 266 -12.90 -6.17 -16.43
C LEU A 266 -11.64 -5.44 -16.92
N ALA A 267 -10.51 -5.66 -16.27
CA ALA A 267 -9.22 -5.11 -16.71
C ALA A 267 -8.82 -5.61 -18.11
N TYR A 268 -9.19 -6.82 -18.48
CA TYR A 268 -8.96 -7.39 -19.82
C TYR A 268 -10.07 -7.06 -20.83
N ASP A 269 -11.27 -6.74 -20.38
CA ASP A 269 -12.40 -6.45 -21.29
C ASP A 269 -12.18 -5.13 -22.03
N LYS A 270 -12.11 -5.21 -23.36
CA LYS A 270 -11.92 -4.05 -24.25
C LYS A 270 -13.14 -3.12 -24.28
N ASN A 271 -14.31 -3.61 -23.89
CA ASN A 271 -15.54 -2.84 -23.89
C ASN A 271 -15.78 -2.14 -22.55
N TYR A 272 -15.07 -2.54 -21.49
CA TYR A 272 -15.16 -1.87 -20.21
C TYR A 272 -14.28 -0.62 -20.22
N THR A 273 -14.92 0.55 -20.13
CA THR A 273 -14.25 1.86 -20.15
C THR A 273 -14.51 2.60 -18.86
N ILE A 274 -13.48 3.27 -18.34
CA ILE A 274 -13.54 4.11 -17.14
C ILE A 274 -13.35 5.55 -17.58
N GLU A 275 -14.26 6.44 -17.19
CA GLU A 275 -14.19 7.86 -17.57
C GLU A 275 -12.90 8.51 -17.07
N GLY A 276 -12.20 9.22 -17.95
CA GLY A 276 -10.93 9.87 -17.62
C GLY A 276 -9.71 8.95 -17.51
N VAL A 277 -9.87 7.62 -17.69
CA VAL A 277 -8.79 6.64 -17.64
C VAL A 277 -8.45 6.14 -19.02
N GLY A 278 -7.24 6.44 -19.51
CA GLY A 278 -6.77 6.11 -20.87
C GLY A 278 -5.85 4.88 -20.95
N TYR A 279 -5.91 3.96 -19.98
CA TYR A 279 -5.06 2.77 -20.00
C TYR A 279 -5.66 1.66 -20.85
N GLU A 280 -4.81 1.03 -21.67
CA GLU A 280 -5.19 -0.12 -22.50
C GLU A 280 -5.56 -1.34 -21.64
N PRO A 281 -6.51 -2.18 -22.11
CA PRO A 281 -6.86 -3.44 -21.46
C PRO A 281 -5.63 -4.32 -21.21
N TRP A 282 -5.62 -4.97 -20.06
CA TRP A 282 -4.52 -5.85 -19.65
C TRP A 282 -5.03 -7.17 -19.08
N GLN A 283 -4.59 -8.29 -19.66
CA GLN A 283 -4.83 -9.63 -19.12
C GLN A 283 -3.71 -10.01 -18.17
N ILE A 284 -4.03 -10.20 -16.91
CA ILE A 284 -3.10 -10.82 -15.97
C ILE A 284 -2.89 -12.29 -16.34
N GLN A 285 -1.75 -12.86 -15.97
CA GLN A 285 -1.52 -14.29 -16.24
C GLN A 285 -1.99 -15.17 -15.10
N LYS A 286 -1.89 -14.70 -13.85
CA LYS A 286 -2.32 -15.44 -12.66
C LYS A 286 -2.91 -14.53 -11.60
N LEU A 287 -3.92 -15.04 -10.90
CA LEU A 287 -4.46 -14.47 -9.67
C LEU A 287 -4.38 -15.52 -8.57
N TYR A 288 -3.72 -15.19 -7.48
CA TYR A 288 -3.69 -15.99 -6.26
C TYR A 288 -4.46 -15.30 -5.16
N LEU A 289 -5.25 -16.07 -4.41
CA LEU A 289 -5.89 -15.57 -3.20
C LEU A 289 -5.31 -16.30 -1.98
N HIS A 290 -5.10 -15.53 -0.92
CA HIS A 290 -4.65 -16.08 0.36
C HIS A 290 -5.64 -17.11 0.88
N LEU A 291 -5.18 -18.26 1.33
CA LEU A 291 -5.94 -19.39 1.86
C LEU A 291 -6.99 -20.00 0.91
N TYR A 292 -7.06 -19.60 -0.35
CA TYR A 292 -7.96 -20.22 -1.33
C TYR A 292 -7.64 -21.70 -1.48
N LYS A 293 -8.69 -22.57 -1.54
CA LYS A 293 -8.49 -24.01 -1.37
C LYS A 293 -8.31 -24.78 -2.69
N GLU A 294 -8.62 -24.14 -3.81
CA GLU A 294 -8.43 -24.78 -5.12
C GLU A 294 -7.02 -24.49 -5.64
N ASN A 295 -6.43 -25.48 -6.33
CA ASN A 295 -5.06 -25.41 -6.86
C ASN A 295 -4.07 -24.77 -5.85
N PRO A 296 -3.94 -25.34 -4.63
CA PRO A 296 -3.17 -24.72 -3.56
C PRO A 296 -1.67 -24.75 -3.85
N ILE A 297 -1.01 -23.64 -3.50
CA ILE A 297 0.44 -23.55 -3.47
C ILE A 297 0.91 -23.19 -2.05
N VAL A 298 2.13 -23.63 -1.71
CA VAL A 298 2.76 -23.30 -0.42
C VAL A 298 4.13 -22.71 -0.69
N LEU A 299 4.32 -21.45 -0.29
CA LEU A 299 5.58 -20.75 -0.45
C LEU A 299 6.52 -21.04 0.73
N ASP A 300 7.79 -21.25 0.41
CA ASP A 300 8.84 -21.49 1.41
C ASP A 300 9.53 -20.17 1.76
N TYR A 301 9.18 -19.63 2.92
CA TYR A 301 9.72 -18.36 3.44
C TYR A 301 10.91 -18.55 4.39
N ASP A 302 11.40 -19.75 4.54
CA ASP A 302 12.54 -20.08 5.41
C ASP A 302 13.87 -20.17 4.65
N LYS A 303 13.86 -20.00 3.34
CA LYS A 303 15.09 -19.93 2.52
C LYS A 303 15.84 -18.62 2.76
N PRO A 304 17.17 -18.68 2.94
CA PRO A 304 17.99 -17.48 3.00
C PRO A 304 17.94 -16.67 1.71
N LEU A 305 17.72 -15.36 1.83
CA LEU A 305 17.65 -14.40 0.73
C LEU A 305 18.98 -13.65 0.57
N SER A 306 19.54 -13.66 -0.63
CA SER A 306 20.85 -13.05 -0.91
C SER A 306 20.83 -11.53 -0.78
N THR A 307 19.76 -10.90 -1.25
CA THR A 307 19.54 -9.44 -1.18
C THR A 307 19.43 -8.93 0.26
N PHE A 308 19.04 -9.81 1.21
CA PHE A 308 18.83 -9.45 2.61
C PHE A 308 19.90 -10.00 3.54
N GLY A 309 21.12 -10.23 3.02
CA GLY A 309 22.27 -10.68 3.82
C GLY A 309 22.09 -12.07 4.44
N GLY A 310 21.31 -12.92 3.78
CA GLY A 310 21.07 -14.30 4.21
C GLY A 310 19.94 -14.46 5.23
N LYS A 311 19.19 -13.39 5.55
CA LYS A 311 17.94 -13.52 6.32
C LYS A 311 16.90 -14.25 5.50
N THR A 312 16.02 -14.98 6.16
CA THR A 312 14.85 -15.60 5.54
C THR A 312 13.79 -14.56 5.20
N ALA A 313 12.88 -14.88 4.26
CA ALA A 313 11.77 -13.98 3.92
C ALA A 313 10.88 -13.68 5.14
N TYR A 314 10.68 -14.67 6.00
CA TYR A 314 9.95 -14.50 7.25
C TYR A 314 10.65 -13.53 8.22
N GLU A 315 11.96 -13.66 8.41
CA GLU A 315 12.73 -12.74 9.25
C GLU A 315 12.66 -11.30 8.73
N VAL A 316 12.74 -11.12 7.41
CA VAL A 316 12.63 -9.79 6.78
C VAL A 316 11.24 -9.19 6.99
N SER A 317 10.17 -9.99 6.86
CA SER A 317 8.80 -9.51 7.11
C SER A 317 8.56 -9.14 8.57
N LYS A 318 9.16 -9.85 9.52
CA LYS A 318 9.14 -9.45 10.96
C LYS A 318 9.79 -8.08 11.17
N ILE A 319 10.87 -7.78 10.45
CA ILE A 319 11.50 -6.45 10.46
C ILE A 319 10.53 -5.42 9.86
N GLY A 320 9.90 -5.71 8.72
CA GLY A 320 8.89 -4.84 8.12
C GLY A 320 7.74 -4.54 9.09
N TYR A 321 7.17 -5.58 9.71
CA TYR A 321 6.09 -5.40 10.70
C TYR A 321 6.53 -4.59 11.93
N SER A 322 7.80 -4.67 12.34
CA SER A 322 8.28 -3.91 13.50
C SER A 322 8.18 -2.39 13.33
N TYR A 323 8.05 -1.90 12.10
CA TYR A 323 7.81 -0.48 11.81
C TYR A 323 6.35 -0.05 11.97
N HIS A 324 5.40 -0.99 12.03
CA HIS A 324 3.99 -0.69 12.33
C HIS A 324 3.79 -0.53 13.83
N LEU A 325 4.36 0.54 14.39
CA LEU A 325 4.43 0.78 15.85
C LEU A 325 3.04 0.84 16.48
N SER A 326 2.06 1.42 15.79
CA SER A 326 0.67 1.50 16.25
C SER A 326 -0.02 0.13 16.35
N GLN A 327 0.56 -0.92 15.73
CA GLN A 327 0.01 -2.27 15.68
C GLN A 327 0.74 -3.27 16.60
N GLN A 328 1.85 -2.86 17.24
CA GLN A 328 2.68 -3.75 18.08
C GLN A 328 2.00 -4.19 19.38
N TYR A 329 0.95 -3.50 19.83
CA TYR A 329 0.20 -3.82 21.05
C TYR A 329 -1.04 -4.66 20.82
N THR A 330 -1.25 -5.14 19.59
CA THR A 330 -2.36 -6.00 19.20
C THR A 330 -2.01 -7.47 19.33
N TRP A 331 -3.01 -8.37 19.19
CA TRP A 331 -2.77 -9.81 19.17
C TRP A 331 -1.91 -10.25 17.95
N PHE A 332 -1.82 -9.43 16.91
CA PHE A 332 -1.02 -9.68 15.71
C PHE A 332 0.47 -9.89 16.03
N THR A 333 1.01 -9.17 17.00
CA THR A 333 2.41 -9.31 17.40
C THR A 333 2.71 -10.74 17.86
N ASP A 334 1.88 -11.31 18.73
CA ASP A 334 2.05 -12.69 19.20
C ASP A 334 1.71 -13.72 18.10
N TRP A 335 0.76 -13.40 17.23
CA TRP A 335 0.39 -14.28 16.11
C TRP A 335 1.50 -14.39 15.08
N LEU A 336 2.11 -13.27 14.67
CA LEU A 336 3.20 -13.26 13.68
C LEU A 336 4.52 -13.76 14.29
N ASN A 337 4.87 -13.30 15.47
CA ASN A 337 6.20 -13.53 16.07
C ASN A 337 6.26 -14.75 16.99
N GLY A 338 5.11 -15.31 17.36
CA GLY A 338 5.00 -16.24 18.46
C GLY A 338 5.14 -15.55 19.81
N LYS A 339 4.56 -16.16 20.84
CA LYS A 339 4.64 -15.62 22.20
C LYS A 339 6.11 -15.42 22.61
N ASN A 340 6.45 -14.22 23.09
CA ASN A 340 7.82 -13.81 23.40
C ASN A 340 8.78 -13.93 22.19
N ASN A 341 8.30 -13.66 20.99
CA ASN A 341 9.08 -13.75 19.75
C ASN A 341 9.72 -15.15 19.52
N SER A 342 8.97 -16.19 19.83
CA SER A 342 9.47 -17.58 19.79
C SER A 342 9.47 -18.23 18.41
N PHE A 343 8.75 -17.65 17.41
CA PHE A 343 8.69 -18.22 16.08
C PHE A 343 9.95 -17.89 15.27
N THR A 344 10.53 -18.94 14.69
CA THR A 344 11.72 -18.88 13.82
C THR A 344 11.40 -19.22 12.37
N SER A 345 10.16 -19.63 12.07
CA SER A 345 9.69 -20.04 10.76
C SER A 345 8.24 -19.61 10.55
N ALA A 346 7.91 -19.14 9.35
CA ALA A 346 6.54 -18.81 8.95
C ALA A 346 5.58 -20.00 9.06
N THR A 347 6.11 -21.24 8.93
CA THR A 347 5.32 -22.46 9.05
C THR A 347 4.78 -22.74 10.46
N GLN A 348 5.24 -21.98 11.46
CA GLN A 348 4.71 -22.04 12.83
C GLN A 348 3.40 -21.28 12.99
N ILE A 349 3.09 -20.37 12.05
CA ILE A 349 1.80 -19.66 11.98
C ILE A 349 0.76 -20.61 11.36
N LYS A 350 -0.13 -21.17 12.19
CA LYS A 350 -1.09 -22.19 11.75
C LYS A 350 -2.44 -21.64 11.30
N THR A 351 -2.86 -20.53 11.87
CA THR A 351 -4.11 -19.86 11.51
C THR A 351 -3.77 -18.69 10.60
N TYR A 352 -4.43 -18.57 9.46
CA TYR A 352 -4.14 -17.56 8.43
C TYR A 352 -2.67 -17.60 8.00
N SER A 353 -2.17 -18.81 7.66
CA SER A 353 -0.77 -19.03 7.30
C SER A 353 -0.36 -18.18 6.12
N PRO A 354 0.64 -17.29 6.25
CA PRO A 354 1.08 -16.44 5.14
C PRO A 354 1.77 -17.23 4.01
N CYS A 355 2.03 -18.52 4.22
CA CYS A 355 2.64 -19.40 3.22
C CYS A 355 1.62 -19.99 2.23
N GLU A 356 0.32 -19.98 2.57
CA GLU A 356 -0.72 -20.71 1.85
C GLU A 356 -1.54 -19.82 0.93
N TYR A 357 -1.56 -20.15 -0.36
CA TYR A 357 -2.36 -19.48 -1.39
C TYR A 357 -3.02 -20.53 -2.29
N GLY A 358 -4.07 -20.14 -3.02
CA GLY A 358 -4.61 -20.93 -4.11
C GLY A 358 -4.64 -20.14 -5.41
N LEU A 359 -4.46 -20.85 -6.53
CA LEU A 359 -4.53 -20.26 -7.87
C LEU A 359 -6.00 -20.10 -8.26
N TYR A 360 -6.51 -18.87 -8.12
CA TYR A 360 -7.90 -18.51 -8.42
C TYR A 360 -8.15 -18.42 -9.94
N TYR A 361 -7.17 -17.87 -10.67
CA TYR A 361 -7.23 -17.74 -12.12
C TYR A 361 -5.85 -17.93 -12.74
N SER A 362 -5.81 -18.60 -13.91
CA SER A 362 -4.60 -18.69 -14.72
C SER A 362 -4.94 -18.68 -16.22
N ALA A 363 -4.25 -17.81 -16.96
CA ALA A 363 -4.21 -17.79 -18.42
C ALA A 363 -3.05 -18.62 -19.00
N VAL A 364 -2.23 -19.28 -18.13
CA VAL A 364 -0.99 -19.97 -18.52
C VAL A 364 -0.92 -21.42 -18.01
N GLY A 365 -2.04 -21.96 -17.54
CA GLY A 365 -2.13 -23.31 -16.98
C GLY A 365 -1.95 -23.37 -15.46
N GLU A 366 -2.19 -24.53 -14.91
CA GLU A 366 -2.02 -24.81 -13.47
C GLU A 366 -0.53 -24.91 -13.09
N ASP A 367 -0.27 -24.73 -11.80
CA ASP A 367 1.07 -24.93 -11.24
C ASP A 367 1.33 -26.42 -11.00
N GLU A 368 2.47 -26.92 -11.48
CA GLU A 368 2.91 -28.29 -11.27
C GLU A 368 3.72 -28.45 -9.98
N GLU A 369 4.69 -27.55 -9.76
CA GLU A 369 5.58 -27.58 -8.59
C GLU A 369 4.96 -26.96 -7.34
N LYS A 370 3.98 -26.06 -7.49
CA LYS A 370 3.16 -25.46 -6.42
C LYS A 370 3.96 -24.74 -5.32
N ASN A 371 5.07 -24.13 -5.69
CA ASN A 371 5.99 -23.46 -4.76
C ASN A 371 6.45 -22.07 -5.25
N ASN A 372 5.96 -21.61 -6.42
CA ASN A 372 6.35 -20.36 -7.05
C ASN A 372 5.19 -19.77 -7.86
N MET A 373 4.77 -18.56 -7.53
CA MET A 373 3.69 -17.86 -8.24
C MET A 373 4.02 -17.52 -9.70
N PHE A 374 5.31 -17.54 -10.08
CA PHE A 374 5.77 -17.26 -11.44
C PHE A 374 5.98 -18.51 -12.31
N GLU A 375 5.58 -19.67 -11.83
CA GLU A 375 5.59 -20.88 -12.64
C GLU A 375 4.73 -20.67 -13.90
N ASN A 376 5.24 -21.07 -15.08
CA ASN A 376 4.61 -20.90 -16.40
C ASN A 376 4.36 -19.43 -16.84
N VAL A 377 4.70 -18.42 -16.05
CA VAL A 377 4.51 -17.00 -16.42
C VAL A 377 5.43 -16.64 -17.58
N LYS A 378 4.86 -16.01 -18.62
CA LYS A 378 5.55 -15.58 -19.84
C LYS A 378 5.79 -14.08 -19.84
N ASP A 379 6.97 -13.63 -20.26
CA ASP A 379 7.25 -12.22 -20.47
C ASP A 379 6.63 -11.74 -21.80
N VAL A 380 5.40 -11.25 -21.73
CA VAL A 380 4.65 -10.75 -22.89
C VAL A 380 4.78 -9.24 -23.11
N LYS A 381 5.36 -8.51 -22.16
CA LYS A 381 5.56 -7.05 -22.31
C LYS A 381 6.57 -6.72 -23.38
N ASN A 382 7.51 -7.64 -23.61
CA ASN A 382 8.54 -7.54 -24.64
C ASN A 382 8.20 -8.31 -25.92
N THR A 383 7.06 -9.03 -25.98
CA THR A 383 6.58 -9.77 -27.16
C THR A 383 5.37 -9.08 -27.78
N LYS A 384 5.31 -9.05 -29.12
CA LYS A 384 4.18 -8.46 -29.87
C LYS A 384 2.97 -9.41 -30.03
N GLU A 385 3.02 -10.62 -29.48
CA GLU A 385 1.94 -11.60 -29.65
C GLU A 385 1.04 -11.66 -28.42
N PRO A 386 -0.30 -11.59 -28.59
CA PRO A 386 -1.25 -11.82 -27.50
C PRO A 386 -1.25 -13.29 -27.07
N ILE A 387 -1.41 -13.53 -25.78
CA ILE A 387 -1.64 -14.88 -25.23
C ILE A 387 -2.96 -15.39 -25.81
N LYS A 388 -2.95 -16.58 -26.42
CA LYS A 388 -4.19 -17.24 -26.85
C LYS A 388 -4.84 -17.87 -25.64
N ASP A 389 -6.12 -17.56 -25.43
CA ASP A 389 -6.98 -18.19 -24.44
C ASP A 389 -7.21 -19.67 -24.82
N ASP A 390 -6.62 -20.59 -24.08
CA ASP A 390 -6.80 -22.05 -24.25
C ASP A 390 -7.78 -22.63 -23.21
N GLN A 391 -8.69 -21.83 -22.66
CA GLN A 391 -9.68 -22.30 -21.70
C GLN A 391 -11.10 -21.89 -22.09
N ASN A 392 -11.78 -22.79 -22.82
CA ASN A 392 -13.23 -22.92 -22.79
C ASN A 392 -13.62 -23.52 -21.40
N GLN A 393 -13.83 -22.71 -20.41
CA GLN A 393 -14.70 -23.06 -19.29
C GLN A 393 -15.80 -22.00 -19.23
N ASP A 394 -16.90 -22.35 -19.88
CA ASP A 394 -18.22 -21.73 -19.67
C ASP A 394 -18.60 -21.89 -18.18
N GLN A 395 -18.25 -20.93 -17.37
CA GLN A 395 -19.07 -20.57 -16.23
C GLN A 395 -19.64 -19.21 -16.49
N ASN A 396 -20.85 -19.20 -17.03
CA ASN A 396 -21.76 -18.06 -17.13
C ASN A 396 -22.09 -17.59 -15.70
N THR A 397 -21.19 -16.89 -15.06
CA THR A 397 -21.51 -15.96 -13.98
C THR A 397 -21.59 -14.57 -14.60
N THR A 398 -22.75 -14.26 -15.14
CA THR A 398 -23.15 -12.88 -15.33
C THR A 398 -22.99 -12.18 -13.98
N VAL A 399 -22.06 -11.23 -13.90
CA VAL A 399 -22.02 -10.28 -12.79
C VAL A 399 -23.32 -9.51 -12.86
N ASP A 400 -24.26 -9.83 -11.95
CA ASP A 400 -25.57 -9.19 -11.92
C ASP A 400 -25.42 -7.82 -11.24
N ILE A 401 -24.97 -6.82 -12.03
CA ILE A 401 -24.83 -5.42 -11.63
C ILE A 401 -26.21 -4.82 -11.23
N ASN A 402 -27.30 -5.53 -11.56
CA ASN A 402 -28.67 -5.05 -11.36
C ASN A 402 -29.31 -5.41 -10.00
N ASN A 403 -28.56 -6.01 -9.06
CA ASN A 403 -29.13 -6.37 -7.75
C ASN A 403 -29.26 -5.19 -6.76
N ASN A 404 -28.98 -3.95 -7.19
CA ASN A 404 -29.17 -2.76 -6.34
C ASN A 404 -30.64 -2.33 -6.16
N ASN A 405 -31.62 -2.95 -6.85
CA ASN A 405 -33.02 -2.55 -6.72
C ASN A 405 -33.82 -3.27 -5.61
N SER A 406 -33.27 -4.31 -4.98
CA SER A 406 -34.02 -5.03 -3.94
C SER A 406 -33.84 -4.48 -2.52
N LEU A 407 -32.70 -3.86 -2.21
CA LEU A 407 -32.46 -3.27 -0.88
C LEU A 407 -33.26 -1.97 -0.69
N GLY A 408 -33.32 -1.11 -1.71
CA GLY A 408 -34.10 0.13 -1.67
C GLY A 408 -35.59 -0.10 -1.48
N SER A 409 -36.15 -1.12 -2.13
CA SER A 409 -37.58 -1.48 -1.99
C SER A 409 -37.91 -2.04 -0.60
N ASN A 410 -37.01 -2.80 -0.01
CA ASN A 410 -37.22 -3.35 1.34
C ASN A 410 -37.07 -2.28 2.43
N ILE A 411 -36.17 -1.34 2.31
CA ILE A 411 -36.03 -0.21 3.26
C ILE A 411 -37.27 0.68 3.22
N LEU A 412 -37.78 1.00 2.04
CA LEU A 412 -39.03 1.76 1.89
C LEU A 412 -40.20 1.01 2.49
N LEU A 413 -40.29 -0.33 2.37
CA LEU A 413 -41.31 -1.15 2.97
C LEU A 413 -41.23 -1.15 4.51
N TYR A 414 -40.05 -1.27 5.09
CA TYR A 414 -39.86 -1.23 6.55
C TYR A 414 -40.12 0.15 7.13
N VAL A 415 -39.77 1.24 6.43
CA VAL A 415 -40.14 2.60 6.84
C VAL A 415 -41.64 2.82 6.79
N ALA A 416 -42.30 2.34 5.72
CA ALA A 416 -43.75 2.42 5.62
C ALA A 416 -44.47 1.63 6.72
N ILE A 417 -44.00 0.41 7.05
CA ILE A 417 -44.55 -0.40 8.14
C ILE A 417 -44.32 0.31 9.49
N GLY A 418 -43.15 0.90 9.72
CA GLY A 418 -42.84 1.67 10.93
C GLY A 418 -43.77 2.86 11.12
N ILE A 419 -44.07 3.62 10.07
CA ILE A 419 -44.99 4.76 10.10
C ILE A 419 -46.43 4.30 10.42
N VAL A 420 -46.88 3.19 9.80
CA VAL A 420 -48.22 2.62 10.07
C VAL A 420 -48.34 2.18 11.52
N LEU A 421 -47.33 1.53 12.10
CA LEU A 421 -47.35 1.14 13.51
C LEU A 421 -47.42 2.34 14.46
N VAL A 422 -46.68 3.41 14.18
CA VAL A 422 -46.72 4.64 14.96
C VAL A 422 -48.12 5.28 14.91
N ILE A 423 -48.76 5.32 13.73
CA ILE A 423 -50.13 5.85 13.57
C ILE A 423 -51.14 4.98 14.35
N ILE A 424 -51.02 3.66 14.30
CA ILE A 424 -51.89 2.75 15.08
C ILE A 424 -51.75 2.99 16.58
N ILE A 425 -50.53 3.17 17.09
CA ILE A 425 -50.26 3.44 18.50
C ILE A 425 -50.88 4.78 18.90
N ILE A 426 -50.76 5.82 18.08
CA ILE A 426 -51.38 7.14 18.34
C ILE A 426 -52.93 7.03 18.38
N LEU A 427 -53.51 6.26 17.45
CA LEU A 427 -54.96 6.03 17.43
C LEU A 427 -55.44 5.25 18.64
N ILE A 428 -54.71 4.24 19.09
CA ILE A 428 -55.06 3.49 20.32
C ILE A 428 -54.98 4.40 21.54
N ILE A 429 -53.95 5.24 21.65
CA ILE A 429 -53.81 6.19 22.75
C ILE A 429 -54.97 7.24 22.75
N SER A 430 -55.44 7.64 21.56
CA SER A 430 -56.54 8.58 21.43
C SER A 430 -57.93 7.99 21.73
N LEU A 431 -58.07 6.64 21.65
CA LEU A 431 -59.32 5.93 21.97
C LEU A 431 -59.44 5.54 23.46
N VAL A 432 -58.33 5.59 24.19
CA VAL A 432 -58.26 5.25 25.63
C VAL A 432 -58.31 6.52 26.51
N ARG A 433 -58.33 7.69 25.92
CA ARG A 433 -58.62 8.97 26.54
C ARG A 433 -60.06 9.39 26.23
#